data_4abac37c480a3fd281da8144e89f890c
#
_entry.id   4abac37c480a3fd281da8144e89f890c
#
_cell.length_a   1.000
_cell.length_b   1.000
_cell.length_c   1.000
_cell.angle_alpha   90.00
_cell.angle_beta   90.00
_cell.angle_gamma   90.00
#
_symmetry.space_group_name_H-M   'P 1'
#
loop_
_entity.id
_entity.type
_entity.pdbx_description
1 polymer ?
#
loop_
_entity_poly.entity_id
_entity_poly.type
_entity_poly.pdbx_seq_one_letter_code
_entity_poly.pdbx_strand_id
1 'polypeptide(L)'
;KPKKGEESVVVCSFGDASITEGEVAEAFQMASLKKLPILYIVQDNEWDISAHASEMRAVDATHYAKGFGLKTYTIDGTDFINSYKTINKALKEIRNKRSPILIHAKVPLLNHHTSGVRMEWYRDDLEEANNRDPFPKLKNILLQNKFTKEEIINIEESARQTVYSDYERAIKAEDPTPEDLFTHDFAPTKILKEEGERSPKDKEPTVMVDSALFAIKELMSEHPECLLYGQDVGKRLGGVFREAATLADTFGDNRVFNTPIQEAFIIGSTVGMSAVGLKPIVEVQFADYIWPGLNQLFTEVSRSNYLSNGKWPVSCIIRVPIGAYGSGGPYHSSSVESVLSQINGIKIAYPSTGADLKGLIKSAYYDPNPVVILEHKGLYWSKIKGTSKAKTIEPSKDYIIPFGKGRVVLENKNTDDTMCIITYGMGVYWALNAANNHKEKIEIIDIRTIFPLDEKLVFDTVNKHGKCLVLTEEPYNNSFAQALSARIQKHCFENLDAPVFGMGSENMPAIPLNSTLEHTMLPNAEKVSDMIKEILAY
;
A
#
# COMPACT_ATOMS: atom_id res chain seq x y z
N LYS A 1 -20.56 15.17 4.52
CA LYS A 1 -21.76 15.13 3.65
C LYS A 1 -21.79 16.43 2.85
N PRO A 2 -22.08 16.41 1.53
CA PRO A 2 -22.25 17.64 0.77
C PRO A 2 -23.41 18.47 1.37
N LYS A 3 -23.32 19.78 1.29
CA LYS A 3 -24.42 20.65 1.71
C LYS A 3 -25.67 20.34 0.87
N LYS A 4 -26.84 20.53 1.42
CA LYS A 4 -28.10 20.31 0.72
C LYS A 4 -28.11 21.16 -0.57
N GLY A 5 -28.12 20.52 -1.75
CA GLY A 5 -28.01 21.15 -3.07
C GLY A 5 -26.66 21.03 -3.77
N GLU A 6 -25.59 20.63 -3.06
CA GLU A 6 -24.26 20.37 -3.63
C GLU A 6 -23.96 18.87 -3.63
N GLU A 7 -24.71 18.09 -4.39
CA GLU A 7 -24.50 16.66 -4.46
C GLU A 7 -23.43 16.33 -5.50
N SER A 8 -22.20 16.18 -5.02
CA SER A 8 -21.06 15.80 -5.84
C SER A 8 -21.24 14.41 -6.44
N VAL A 9 -20.80 14.23 -7.67
CA VAL A 9 -20.71 12.96 -8.39
C VAL A 9 -19.29 12.78 -8.86
N VAL A 10 -18.74 11.58 -8.69
CA VAL A 10 -17.45 11.21 -9.27
C VAL A 10 -17.71 10.66 -10.67
N VAL A 11 -16.93 11.11 -11.64
CA VAL A 11 -16.94 10.55 -13.00
C VAL A 11 -15.64 9.79 -13.21
N CYS A 12 -15.75 8.51 -13.57
CA CYS A 12 -14.64 7.65 -13.91
C CYS A 12 -14.79 7.21 -15.37
N SER A 13 -13.84 7.58 -16.22
CA SER A 13 -13.81 7.21 -17.63
C SER A 13 -12.64 6.27 -17.92
N PHE A 14 -12.90 5.20 -18.66
CA PHE A 14 -11.89 4.20 -19.03
C PHE A 14 -12.28 3.48 -20.33
N GLY A 15 -11.30 2.77 -20.91
CA GLY A 15 -11.50 1.99 -22.12
C GLY A 15 -12.23 0.67 -21.89
N ASP A 16 -12.70 0.08 -22.95
CA ASP A 16 -13.46 -1.16 -22.94
C ASP A 16 -12.61 -2.40 -22.55
N ALA A 17 -11.34 -2.45 -22.92
CA ALA A 17 -10.44 -3.51 -22.49
C ALA A 17 -10.19 -3.46 -20.97
N SER A 18 -10.08 -2.27 -20.40
CA SER A 18 -9.84 -2.09 -18.95
C SER A 18 -10.95 -2.67 -18.06
N ILE A 19 -12.15 -2.92 -18.58
CA ILE A 19 -13.25 -3.48 -17.78
C ILE A 19 -12.96 -4.92 -17.31
N THR A 20 -12.06 -5.61 -17.96
CA THR A 20 -11.66 -6.98 -17.63
C THR A 20 -10.63 -7.08 -16.52
N GLU A 21 -10.05 -5.94 -16.10
CA GLU A 21 -9.16 -5.90 -14.96
C GLU A 21 -9.87 -6.30 -13.66
N GLY A 22 -9.22 -7.11 -12.83
CA GLY A 22 -9.82 -7.63 -11.59
C GLY A 22 -10.23 -6.52 -10.63
N GLU A 23 -9.46 -5.44 -10.54
CA GLU A 23 -9.71 -4.29 -9.69
C GLU A 23 -10.97 -3.51 -10.08
N VAL A 24 -11.36 -3.54 -11.36
CA VAL A 24 -12.64 -2.96 -11.81
C VAL A 24 -13.82 -3.71 -11.22
N ALA A 25 -13.76 -5.06 -11.15
CA ALA A 25 -14.78 -5.87 -10.48
C ALA A 25 -14.91 -5.50 -9.00
N GLU A 26 -13.78 -5.35 -8.31
CA GLU A 26 -13.73 -4.93 -6.91
C GLU A 26 -14.32 -3.52 -6.71
N ALA A 27 -13.97 -2.57 -7.58
CA ALA A 27 -14.51 -1.22 -7.56
C ALA A 27 -16.04 -1.21 -7.79
N PHE A 28 -16.56 -1.99 -8.73
CA PHE A 28 -18.00 -2.10 -8.98
C PHE A 28 -18.74 -2.70 -7.80
N GLN A 29 -18.19 -3.75 -7.19
CA GLN A 29 -18.76 -4.39 -6.00
C GLN A 29 -18.88 -3.37 -4.85
N MET A 30 -17.81 -2.64 -4.55
CA MET A 30 -17.84 -1.63 -3.49
C MET A 30 -18.73 -0.45 -3.81
N ALA A 31 -18.72 0.05 -5.06
CA ALA A 31 -19.59 1.14 -5.47
C ALA A 31 -21.07 0.79 -5.31
N SER A 32 -21.44 -0.43 -5.68
CA SER A 32 -22.81 -0.93 -5.53
C SER A 32 -23.18 -1.14 -4.06
N LEU A 33 -22.33 -1.84 -3.29
CA LEU A 33 -22.54 -2.13 -1.88
C LEU A 33 -22.73 -0.86 -1.04
N LYS A 34 -21.87 0.13 -1.24
CA LYS A 34 -21.88 1.41 -0.50
C LYS A 34 -22.77 2.48 -1.15
N LYS A 35 -23.43 2.16 -2.28
CA LYS A 35 -24.25 3.10 -3.05
C LYS A 35 -23.50 4.41 -3.34
N LEU A 36 -22.29 4.28 -3.87
CA LEU A 36 -21.43 5.42 -4.15
C LEU A 36 -21.97 6.19 -5.37
N PRO A 37 -21.95 7.53 -5.34
CA PRO A 37 -22.43 8.38 -6.42
C PRO A 37 -21.41 8.47 -7.55
N ILE A 38 -21.21 7.39 -8.30
CA ILE A 38 -20.21 7.31 -9.37
C ILE A 38 -20.91 7.13 -10.71
N LEU A 39 -20.47 7.93 -11.69
CA LEU A 39 -20.76 7.72 -13.10
C LEU A 39 -19.54 7.08 -13.77
N TYR A 40 -19.66 5.83 -14.14
CA TYR A 40 -18.67 5.15 -14.97
C TYR A 40 -18.99 5.38 -16.45
N ILE A 41 -17.99 5.75 -17.25
CA ILE A 41 -18.12 5.91 -18.71
C ILE A 41 -17.08 4.98 -19.36
N VAL A 42 -17.59 3.93 -20.01
CA VAL A 42 -16.76 3.01 -20.79
C VAL A 42 -16.77 3.48 -22.25
N GLN A 43 -15.61 3.85 -22.77
CA GLN A 43 -15.41 4.21 -24.15
C GLN A 43 -15.03 2.94 -24.93
N ASP A 44 -16.02 2.30 -25.54
CA ASP A 44 -15.87 1.03 -26.25
C ASP A 44 -15.55 1.30 -27.72
N ASN A 45 -14.31 1.09 -28.08
CA ASN A 45 -13.82 1.19 -29.46
C ASN A 45 -13.53 -0.19 -30.07
N GLU A 46 -13.80 -1.27 -29.34
CA GLU A 46 -13.63 -2.68 -29.72
C GLU A 46 -12.16 -3.13 -29.90
N TRP A 47 -11.19 -2.28 -29.57
CA TRP A 47 -9.78 -2.60 -29.71
C TRP A 47 -9.00 -2.34 -28.41
N ASP A 48 -8.15 -3.30 -28.07
CA ASP A 48 -6.99 -3.07 -27.23
C ASP A 48 -5.83 -2.55 -28.12
N ILE A 49 -4.57 -2.86 -27.86
CA ILE A 49 -3.49 -2.46 -28.77
C ILE A 49 -3.71 -3.07 -30.15
N SER A 50 -3.89 -4.38 -30.24
CA SER A 50 -4.09 -5.11 -31.49
C SER A 50 -5.08 -6.27 -31.39
N ALA A 51 -5.57 -6.58 -30.19
CA ALA A 51 -6.58 -7.62 -29.99
C ALA A 51 -7.98 -7.01 -30.10
N HIS A 52 -8.84 -7.64 -30.90
CA HIS A 52 -10.21 -7.22 -31.06
C HIS A 52 -11.09 -7.71 -29.88
N ALA A 53 -12.18 -7.00 -29.60
CA ALA A 53 -13.09 -7.30 -28.52
C ALA A 53 -13.60 -8.75 -28.50
N SER A 54 -13.81 -9.34 -29.67
CA SER A 54 -14.24 -10.75 -29.80
C SER A 54 -13.20 -11.77 -29.32
N GLU A 55 -11.94 -11.38 -29.20
CA GLU A 55 -10.86 -12.23 -28.71
C GLU A 55 -10.68 -12.12 -27.19
N MET A 56 -11.15 -11.02 -26.58
CA MET A 56 -10.85 -10.66 -25.20
C MET A 56 -12.06 -10.71 -24.27
N ARG A 57 -13.27 -10.52 -24.77
CA ARG A 57 -14.45 -10.32 -23.94
C ARG A 57 -15.58 -11.27 -24.29
N ALA A 58 -16.05 -12.04 -23.32
CA ALA A 58 -17.24 -12.88 -23.48
C ALA A 58 -18.53 -12.08 -23.45
N VAL A 59 -18.54 -10.91 -22.79
CA VAL A 59 -19.70 -10.03 -22.62
C VAL A 59 -19.29 -8.57 -22.71
N ASP A 60 -20.19 -7.70 -23.06
CA ASP A 60 -19.96 -6.26 -23.11
C ASP A 60 -19.97 -5.60 -21.71
N ALA A 61 -19.57 -4.34 -21.65
CA ALA A 61 -19.47 -3.57 -20.42
C ALA A 61 -20.81 -3.47 -19.66
N THR A 62 -21.95 -3.48 -20.37
CA THR A 62 -23.26 -3.39 -19.71
C THR A 62 -23.64 -4.67 -19.00
N HIS A 63 -23.33 -5.82 -19.59
CA HIS A 63 -23.57 -7.11 -18.97
C HIS A 63 -22.66 -7.31 -17.76
N TYR A 64 -21.39 -6.94 -17.90
CA TYR A 64 -20.43 -7.01 -16.81
C TYR A 64 -20.89 -6.18 -15.59
N ALA A 65 -21.21 -4.90 -15.80
CA ALA A 65 -21.65 -4.00 -14.72
C ALA A 65 -23.00 -4.42 -14.09
N LYS A 66 -23.93 -4.97 -14.89
CA LYS A 66 -25.21 -5.50 -14.38
C LYS A 66 -25.01 -6.65 -13.40
N GLY A 67 -23.97 -7.47 -13.57
CA GLY A 67 -23.61 -8.54 -12.63
C GLY A 67 -23.34 -8.03 -11.21
N PHE A 68 -22.90 -6.78 -11.08
CA PHE A 68 -22.69 -6.09 -9.80
C PHE A 68 -23.88 -5.22 -9.35
N GLY A 69 -25.01 -5.28 -10.06
CA GLY A 69 -26.21 -4.50 -9.72
C GLY A 69 -26.16 -3.03 -10.17
N LEU A 70 -25.23 -2.64 -11.03
CA LEU A 70 -25.18 -1.28 -11.57
C LEU A 70 -26.28 -1.09 -12.62
N LYS A 71 -26.92 0.08 -12.60
CA LYS A 71 -27.75 0.53 -13.71
C LYS A 71 -26.87 0.91 -14.90
N THR A 72 -27.28 0.54 -16.10
CA THR A 72 -26.49 0.79 -17.32
C THR A 72 -27.30 1.52 -18.40
N TYR A 73 -26.60 2.28 -19.23
CA TYR A 73 -27.07 2.84 -20.49
C TYR A 73 -26.07 2.50 -21.59
N THR A 74 -26.56 2.18 -22.79
CA THR A 74 -25.74 2.07 -24.00
C THR A 74 -26.07 3.21 -24.94
N ILE A 75 -25.05 3.86 -25.50
CA ILE A 75 -25.22 4.98 -26.43
C ILE A 75 -24.27 4.82 -27.62
N ASP A 76 -24.64 5.41 -28.75
CA ASP A 76 -23.69 5.77 -29.80
C ASP A 76 -22.93 7.01 -29.34
N GLY A 77 -21.63 6.82 -28.94
CA GLY A 77 -20.78 7.89 -28.47
C GLY A 77 -20.41 8.92 -29.56
N THR A 78 -20.73 8.65 -30.83
CA THR A 78 -20.56 9.60 -31.93
C THR A 78 -21.73 10.58 -32.08
N ASP A 79 -22.85 10.34 -31.38
CA ASP A 79 -24.00 11.25 -31.31
C ASP A 79 -23.87 12.16 -30.09
N PHE A 80 -23.43 13.42 -30.32
CA PHE A 80 -23.27 14.41 -29.26
C PHE A 80 -24.54 14.68 -28.47
N ILE A 81 -25.69 14.83 -29.16
CA ILE A 81 -26.97 15.17 -28.51
C ILE A 81 -27.46 14.04 -27.61
N ASN A 82 -27.36 12.79 -28.11
CA ASN A 82 -27.73 11.61 -27.33
C ASN A 82 -26.79 11.43 -26.11
N SER A 83 -25.49 11.59 -26.32
CA SER A 83 -24.48 11.52 -25.26
C SER A 83 -24.75 12.56 -24.17
N TYR A 84 -24.95 13.83 -24.54
CA TYR A 84 -25.26 14.91 -23.61
C TYR A 84 -26.53 14.65 -22.79
N LYS A 85 -27.63 14.25 -23.47
CA LYS A 85 -28.91 13.95 -22.80
C LYS A 85 -28.78 12.78 -21.84
N THR A 86 -28.07 11.71 -22.25
CA THR A 86 -27.92 10.50 -21.42
C THR A 86 -27.03 10.76 -20.20
N ILE A 87 -25.92 11.47 -20.39
CA ILE A 87 -25.04 11.85 -19.26
C ILE A 87 -25.82 12.71 -18.25
N ASN A 88 -26.54 13.73 -18.71
CA ASN A 88 -27.36 14.59 -17.81
C ASN A 88 -28.43 13.79 -17.08
N LYS A 89 -29.07 12.83 -17.75
CA LYS A 89 -30.06 11.93 -17.12
C LYS A 89 -29.40 11.08 -16.04
N ALA A 90 -28.24 10.47 -16.34
CA ALA A 90 -27.50 9.65 -15.39
C ALA A 90 -27.04 10.48 -14.17
N LEU A 91 -26.48 11.67 -14.39
CA LEU A 91 -26.07 12.56 -13.30
C LEU A 91 -27.23 12.97 -12.37
N LYS A 92 -28.42 13.28 -12.95
CA LYS A 92 -29.62 13.55 -12.16
C LYS A 92 -30.05 12.35 -11.34
N GLU A 93 -30.02 11.15 -11.93
CA GLU A 93 -30.38 9.91 -11.21
C GLU A 93 -29.40 9.61 -10.08
N ILE A 94 -28.09 9.75 -10.32
CA ILE A 94 -27.04 9.51 -9.30
C ILE A 94 -27.22 10.47 -8.14
N ARG A 95 -27.45 11.76 -8.41
CA ARG A 95 -27.69 12.77 -7.37
C ARG A 95 -28.90 12.42 -6.50
N ASN A 96 -29.99 11.97 -7.13
CA ASN A 96 -31.22 11.64 -6.42
C ASN A 96 -31.16 10.33 -5.66
N LYS A 97 -30.55 9.27 -6.25
CA LYS A 97 -30.58 7.91 -5.69
C LYS A 97 -29.32 7.52 -4.95
N ARG A 98 -28.23 8.29 -5.12
CA ARG A 98 -26.89 7.97 -4.56
C ARG A 98 -26.47 6.55 -4.90
N SER A 99 -26.48 6.17 -6.18
CA SER A 99 -26.19 4.83 -6.66
C SER A 99 -25.35 4.92 -7.94
N PRO A 100 -24.37 4.03 -8.16
CA PRO A 100 -23.52 4.07 -9.34
C PRO A 100 -24.29 3.76 -10.61
N ILE A 101 -23.91 4.38 -11.71
CA ILE A 101 -24.43 4.13 -13.06
C ILE A 101 -23.27 3.96 -14.02
N LEU A 102 -23.39 3.04 -14.98
CA LEU A 102 -22.43 2.90 -16.06
C LEU A 102 -23.06 3.32 -17.40
N ILE A 103 -22.36 4.13 -18.17
CA ILE A 103 -22.65 4.44 -19.57
C ILE A 103 -21.63 3.70 -20.43
N HIS A 104 -22.11 2.82 -21.29
CA HIS A 104 -21.36 2.14 -22.32
C HIS A 104 -21.49 2.94 -23.61
N ALA A 105 -20.44 3.68 -23.99
CA ALA A 105 -20.40 4.53 -25.17
C ALA A 105 -19.64 3.82 -26.30
N LYS A 106 -20.32 3.45 -27.36
CA LYS A 106 -19.68 2.87 -28.55
C LYS A 106 -19.06 4.00 -29.38
N VAL A 107 -17.74 3.96 -29.54
CA VAL A 107 -16.94 4.99 -30.20
C VAL A 107 -16.01 4.36 -31.25
N PRO A 108 -15.59 5.07 -32.30
CA PRO A 108 -14.54 4.57 -33.18
C PRO A 108 -13.15 4.81 -32.58
N LEU A 109 -12.20 3.95 -32.88
CA LEU A 109 -10.78 4.22 -32.68
C LEU A 109 -10.24 4.87 -33.96
N LEU A 110 -10.00 6.20 -33.94
CA LEU A 110 -9.62 6.97 -35.11
C LEU A 110 -8.11 7.05 -35.35
N ASN A 111 -7.30 6.82 -34.31
CA ASN A 111 -5.86 6.92 -34.37
C ASN A 111 -5.18 5.67 -33.81
N HIS A 112 -3.84 5.64 -33.87
CA HIS A 112 -3.08 4.56 -33.26
C HIS A 112 -3.33 4.50 -31.75
N HIS A 113 -3.34 3.29 -31.21
CA HIS A 113 -3.45 3.10 -29.76
C HIS A 113 -2.19 3.61 -29.04
N THR A 114 -1.03 3.37 -29.62
CA THR A 114 0.27 3.76 -29.06
C THR A 114 1.22 4.18 -30.17
N SER A 115 2.27 4.91 -29.83
CA SER A 115 3.26 5.43 -30.79
C SER A 115 4.07 4.34 -31.51
N GLY A 116 4.18 3.14 -30.95
CA GLY A 116 5.00 2.04 -31.48
C GLY A 116 4.28 1.07 -32.41
N VAL A 117 2.97 1.08 -32.47
CA VAL A 117 2.16 0.09 -33.22
C VAL A 117 1.18 0.80 -34.13
N ARG A 118 1.32 0.58 -35.44
CA ARG A 118 0.48 1.22 -36.45
C ARG A 118 -0.79 0.39 -36.68
N MET A 119 -1.94 1.05 -36.65
CA MET A 119 -3.26 0.42 -36.84
C MET A 119 -3.41 -0.26 -38.20
N GLU A 120 -2.73 0.23 -39.23
CA GLU A 120 -2.76 -0.36 -40.58
C GLU A 120 -2.15 -1.75 -40.65
N TRP A 121 -1.43 -2.20 -39.63
CA TRP A 121 -0.81 -3.53 -39.60
C TRP A 121 -1.77 -4.64 -39.16
N TYR A 122 -2.87 -4.30 -38.45
CA TYR A 122 -3.71 -5.31 -37.80
C TYR A 122 -5.22 -5.03 -37.91
N ARG A 123 -5.63 -3.82 -38.35
CA ARG A 123 -7.05 -3.46 -38.44
C ARG A 123 -7.55 -3.51 -39.88
N ASP A 124 -8.71 -4.09 -40.05
CA ASP A 124 -9.47 -4.16 -41.31
C ASP A 124 -10.71 -3.25 -41.34
N ASP A 125 -11.02 -2.57 -40.23
CA ASP A 125 -12.19 -1.71 -40.01
C ASP A 125 -11.91 -0.20 -40.16
N LEU A 126 -10.76 0.21 -40.71
CA LEU A 126 -10.32 1.61 -40.71
C LEU A 126 -11.28 2.55 -41.47
N GLU A 127 -11.87 2.09 -42.57
CA GLU A 127 -12.85 2.86 -43.32
C GLU A 127 -14.14 3.05 -42.55
N GLU A 128 -14.65 1.98 -41.89
CA GLU A 128 -15.83 2.03 -41.05
C GLU A 128 -15.61 2.99 -39.86
N ALA A 129 -14.47 2.87 -39.17
CA ALA A 129 -14.10 3.74 -38.05
C ALA A 129 -14.07 5.22 -38.47
N ASN A 130 -13.45 5.55 -39.62
CA ASN A 130 -13.41 6.92 -40.14
C ASN A 130 -14.80 7.46 -40.48
N ASN A 131 -15.69 6.63 -41.06
CA ASN A 131 -17.07 7.02 -41.35
C ASN A 131 -17.89 7.29 -40.06
N ARG A 132 -17.45 6.79 -38.93
CA ARG A 132 -18.05 7.02 -37.62
C ARG A 132 -17.45 8.21 -36.85
N ASP A 133 -16.53 8.98 -37.44
CA ASP A 133 -15.97 10.18 -36.79
C ASP A 133 -17.10 11.11 -36.29
N PRO A 134 -17.12 11.45 -34.99
CA PRO A 134 -18.13 12.34 -34.42
C PRO A 134 -17.99 13.79 -34.85
N PHE A 135 -16.81 14.23 -35.32
CA PHE A 135 -16.54 15.64 -35.63
C PHE A 135 -17.36 16.16 -36.79
N PRO A 136 -17.41 15.53 -37.99
CA PRO A 136 -18.28 15.96 -39.06
C PRO A 136 -19.75 15.97 -38.71
N LYS A 137 -20.20 15.00 -37.89
CA LYS A 137 -21.59 14.93 -37.40
C LYS A 137 -21.92 16.13 -36.51
N LEU A 138 -21.04 16.50 -35.58
CA LEU A 138 -21.24 17.65 -34.72
C LEU A 138 -21.26 18.96 -35.53
N LYS A 139 -20.37 19.11 -36.48
CA LYS A 139 -20.33 20.27 -37.37
C LYS A 139 -21.65 20.47 -38.12
N ASN A 140 -22.21 19.40 -38.66
CA ASN A 140 -23.53 19.43 -39.30
C ASN A 140 -24.65 19.82 -38.33
N ILE A 141 -24.65 19.31 -37.11
CA ILE A 141 -25.60 19.67 -36.06
C ILE A 141 -25.53 21.17 -35.75
N LEU A 142 -24.32 21.74 -35.62
CA LEU A 142 -24.13 23.16 -35.37
C LEU A 142 -24.70 24.02 -36.50
N LEU A 143 -24.41 23.68 -37.77
CA LEU A 143 -24.99 24.38 -38.92
C LEU A 143 -26.52 24.34 -38.95
N GLN A 144 -27.12 23.19 -38.63
CA GLN A 144 -28.58 23.06 -38.51
C GLN A 144 -29.18 23.87 -37.38
N ASN A 145 -28.40 24.19 -36.35
CA ASN A 145 -28.79 24.98 -35.17
C ASN A 145 -28.35 26.45 -35.26
N LYS A 146 -28.23 26.99 -36.47
CA LYS A 146 -27.99 28.40 -36.81
C LYS A 146 -26.59 28.93 -36.54
N PHE A 147 -25.60 28.09 -36.27
CA PHE A 147 -24.21 28.50 -36.29
C PHE A 147 -23.81 28.74 -37.76
N THR A 148 -23.08 29.80 -38.01
CA THR A 148 -22.54 30.08 -39.36
C THR A 148 -21.28 29.27 -39.60
N LYS A 149 -20.93 29.05 -40.86
CA LYS A 149 -19.65 28.43 -41.22
C LYS A 149 -18.45 29.20 -40.68
N GLU A 150 -18.54 30.53 -40.66
CA GLU A 150 -17.48 31.41 -40.16
C GLU A 150 -17.27 31.25 -38.66
N GLU A 151 -18.34 31.20 -37.87
CA GLU A 151 -18.24 30.92 -36.40
C GLU A 151 -17.57 29.57 -36.13
N ILE A 152 -17.90 28.52 -36.88
CA ILE A 152 -17.29 27.21 -36.71
C ILE A 152 -15.81 27.23 -37.06
N ILE A 153 -15.44 27.86 -38.19
CA ILE A 153 -14.04 28.02 -38.61
C ILE A 153 -13.24 28.79 -37.56
N ASN A 154 -13.80 29.86 -37.01
CA ASN A 154 -13.14 30.63 -35.96
C ASN A 154 -12.91 29.81 -34.67
N ILE A 155 -13.85 28.94 -34.29
CA ILE A 155 -13.67 28.02 -33.16
C ILE A 155 -12.55 27.01 -33.45
N GLU A 156 -12.56 26.39 -34.63
CA GLU A 156 -11.53 25.45 -35.07
C GLU A 156 -10.13 26.08 -35.07
N GLU A 157 -10.01 27.30 -35.63
CA GLU A 157 -8.73 28.02 -35.70
C GLU A 157 -8.25 28.44 -34.29
N SER A 158 -9.15 28.95 -33.45
CA SER A 158 -8.82 29.29 -32.05
C SER A 158 -8.32 28.06 -31.27
N ALA A 159 -8.98 26.90 -31.43
CA ALA A 159 -8.54 25.67 -30.82
C ALA A 159 -7.16 25.21 -31.32
N ARG A 160 -6.95 25.31 -32.63
CA ARG A 160 -5.66 24.99 -33.28
C ARG A 160 -4.53 25.89 -32.75
N GLN A 161 -4.75 27.21 -32.70
CA GLN A 161 -3.77 28.15 -32.15
C GLN A 161 -3.43 27.89 -30.70
N THR A 162 -4.43 27.53 -29.87
CA THR A 162 -4.22 27.18 -28.48
C THR A 162 -3.30 25.95 -28.36
N VAL A 163 -3.59 24.90 -29.12
CA VAL A 163 -2.78 23.66 -29.09
C VAL A 163 -1.35 23.95 -29.59
N TYR A 164 -1.17 24.72 -30.68
CA TYR A 164 0.16 25.07 -31.17
C TYR A 164 0.94 25.92 -30.17
N SER A 165 0.30 26.90 -29.53
CA SER A 165 0.94 27.74 -28.53
C SER A 165 1.40 26.91 -27.32
N ASP A 166 0.60 25.95 -26.88
CA ASP A 166 0.96 25.04 -25.75
C ASP A 166 2.09 24.11 -26.16
N TYR A 167 2.06 23.57 -27.37
CA TYR A 167 3.12 22.75 -27.92
C TYR A 167 4.47 23.51 -28.02
N GLU A 168 4.45 24.74 -28.59
CA GLU A 168 5.64 25.56 -28.63
C GLU A 168 6.19 25.94 -27.25
N ARG A 169 5.30 26.21 -26.31
CA ARG A 169 5.69 26.47 -24.91
C ARG A 169 6.36 25.25 -24.27
N ALA A 170 5.83 24.06 -24.55
CA ALA A 170 6.41 22.81 -24.04
C ALA A 170 7.80 22.53 -24.65
N ILE A 171 7.97 22.75 -25.99
CA ILE A 171 9.28 22.56 -26.64
C ILE A 171 10.34 23.55 -26.13
N LYS A 172 9.91 24.77 -25.79
CA LYS A 172 10.82 25.84 -25.32
C LYS A 172 11.07 25.77 -23.80
N ALA A 173 10.37 24.88 -23.08
CA ALA A 173 10.63 24.69 -21.67
C ALA A 173 12.03 24.11 -21.44
N GLU A 174 12.66 24.50 -20.34
CA GLU A 174 13.94 23.94 -19.96
C GLU A 174 13.81 22.45 -19.65
N ASP A 175 14.78 21.67 -20.07
CA ASP A 175 14.86 20.26 -19.69
C ASP A 175 15.08 20.11 -18.17
N PRO A 176 14.58 19.04 -17.55
CA PRO A 176 14.89 18.77 -16.15
C PRO A 176 16.38 18.52 -15.96
N THR A 177 16.90 18.84 -14.78
CA THR A 177 18.28 18.58 -14.39
C THR A 177 18.44 17.17 -13.82
N PRO A 178 19.67 16.60 -13.78
CA PRO A 178 19.91 15.31 -13.13
C PRO A 178 19.48 15.29 -11.65
N GLU A 179 19.52 16.42 -10.96
CA GLU A 179 19.13 16.59 -9.56
C GLU A 179 17.62 16.39 -9.37
N ASP A 180 16.80 16.72 -10.36
CA ASP A 180 15.35 16.54 -10.32
C ASP A 180 14.95 15.06 -10.17
N LEU A 181 15.80 14.13 -10.63
CA LEU A 181 15.61 12.69 -10.49
C LEU A 181 15.48 12.26 -9.00
N PHE A 182 16.16 12.97 -8.09
CA PHE A 182 16.27 12.64 -6.67
C PHE A 182 15.29 13.46 -5.81
N THR A 183 14.32 14.11 -6.43
CA THR A 183 13.30 14.89 -5.73
C THR A 183 11.99 14.10 -5.62
N HIS A 184 11.21 14.37 -4.58
CA HIS A 184 9.84 13.87 -4.40
C HIS A 184 9.69 12.34 -4.28
N ASP A 185 10.76 11.60 -4.00
CA ASP A 185 10.70 10.18 -3.63
C ASP A 185 9.85 9.98 -2.36
N PHE A 186 9.98 10.89 -1.39
CA PHE A 186 9.13 11.01 -0.21
C PHE A 186 8.70 12.46 0.03
N ALA A 187 7.46 12.62 0.52
CA ALA A 187 7.03 13.89 1.08
C ALA A 187 7.70 14.12 2.45
N PRO A 188 8.10 15.36 2.79
CA PRO A 188 8.82 15.63 4.04
C PRO A 188 8.02 15.26 5.28
N THR A 189 8.58 14.46 6.19
CA THR A 189 8.01 14.17 7.51
C THR A 189 8.42 15.22 8.53
N LYS A 190 7.52 15.52 9.47
CA LYS A 190 7.79 16.42 10.61
C LYS A 190 8.31 15.68 11.85
N ILE A 191 8.22 14.36 11.87
CA ILE A 191 8.60 13.54 13.02
C ILE A 191 10.07 13.16 12.89
N LEU A 192 10.92 13.86 13.64
CA LEU A 192 12.38 13.71 13.58
C LEU A 192 12.99 13.13 14.87
N LYS A 193 12.24 13.09 15.96
CA LYS A 193 12.67 12.59 17.28
C LYS A 193 11.55 11.80 17.96
N GLU A 194 11.95 10.93 18.90
CA GLU A 194 11.00 10.24 19.79
C GLU A 194 10.45 11.27 20.79
N GLU A 195 9.13 11.28 20.98
CA GLU A 195 8.43 12.19 21.90
C GLU A 195 7.43 11.39 22.74
N GLY A 196 7.04 11.98 23.88
CA GLY A 196 6.17 11.30 24.83
C GLY A 196 6.93 10.31 25.75
N GLU A 197 6.19 9.67 26.66
CA GLU A 197 6.75 8.74 27.62
C GLU A 197 6.43 7.28 27.23
N ARG A 198 7.51 6.50 27.03
CA ARG A 198 7.40 5.08 26.63
C ARG A 198 6.77 4.20 27.72
N SER A 199 7.04 4.49 28.99
CA SER A 199 6.64 3.64 30.13
C SER A 199 6.21 4.50 31.32
N PRO A 200 5.04 5.19 31.22
CA PRO A 200 4.51 5.98 32.31
C PRO A 200 4.27 5.13 33.57
N LYS A 201 4.53 5.72 34.75
CA LYS A 201 4.42 5.00 36.03
C LYS A 201 2.97 4.67 36.44
N ASP A 202 2.01 5.42 35.90
CA ASP A 202 0.58 5.32 36.20
C ASP A 202 -0.18 4.40 35.25
N LYS A 203 0.51 3.75 34.32
CA LYS A 203 -0.07 2.86 33.30
C LYS A 203 0.21 1.39 33.57
N GLU A 204 -0.70 0.56 33.06
CA GLU A 204 -0.62 -0.89 33.22
C GLU A 204 0.07 -1.56 32.01
N PRO A 205 0.63 -2.75 32.22
CA PRO A 205 1.18 -3.55 31.14
C PRO A 205 0.10 -4.01 30.16
N THR A 206 0.30 -3.71 28.88
CA THR A 206 -0.65 -3.95 27.79
C THR A 206 -0.05 -4.88 26.75
N VAL A 207 -0.83 -5.84 26.26
CA VAL A 207 -0.43 -6.73 25.16
C VAL A 207 -0.35 -5.96 23.85
N MET A 208 0.46 -6.44 22.91
CA MET A 208 0.78 -5.74 21.67
C MET A 208 -0.47 -5.41 20.84
N VAL A 209 -1.44 -6.33 20.76
CA VAL A 209 -2.70 -6.10 20.03
C VAL A 209 -3.53 -4.96 20.63
N ASP A 210 -3.60 -4.86 21.96
CA ASP A 210 -4.31 -3.76 22.62
C ASP A 210 -3.57 -2.43 22.48
N SER A 211 -2.25 -2.45 22.39
CA SER A 211 -1.45 -1.25 22.11
C SER A 211 -1.78 -0.65 20.73
N ALA A 212 -2.00 -1.50 19.72
CA ALA A 212 -2.49 -1.06 18.40
C ALA A 212 -3.92 -0.51 18.50
N LEU A 213 -4.82 -1.22 19.17
CA LEU A 213 -6.20 -0.78 19.40
C LEU A 213 -6.26 0.60 20.06
N PHE A 214 -5.46 0.83 21.11
CA PHE A 214 -5.44 2.11 21.82
C PHE A 214 -4.86 3.22 20.97
N ALA A 215 -3.79 2.96 20.19
CA ALA A 215 -3.26 3.93 19.25
C ALA A 215 -4.32 4.39 18.24
N ILE A 216 -5.03 3.45 17.61
CA ILE A 216 -6.06 3.75 16.61
C ILE A 216 -7.25 4.47 17.26
N LYS A 217 -7.69 4.04 18.45
CA LYS A 217 -8.77 4.70 19.19
C LYS A 217 -8.45 6.14 19.53
N GLU A 218 -7.24 6.42 19.99
CA GLU A 218 -6.76 7.77 20.28
C GLU A 218 -6.77 8.65 19.01
N LEU A 219 -6.20 8.14 17.90
CA LEU A 219 -6.18 8.84 16.62
C LEU A 219 -7.59 9.13 16.10
N MET A 220 -8.48 8.14 16.11
CA MET A 220 -9.86 8.34 15.65
C MET A 220 -10.66 9.30 16.55
N SER A 221 -10.33 9.40 17.84
CA SER A 221 -10.97 10.34 18.76
C SER A 221 -10.58 11.79 18.47
N GLU A 222 -9.35 12.02 18.04
CA GLU A 222 -8.80 13.34 17.75
C GLU A 222 -9.06 13.79 16.30
N HIS A 223 -9.16 12.83 15.38
CA HIS A 223 -9.11 13.06 13.93
C HIS A 223 -10.36 12.50 13.24
N PRO A 224 -11.34 13.33 12.89
CA PRO A 224 -12.55 12.88 12.19
C PRO A 224 -12.28 12.34 10.79
N GLU A 225 -11.18 12.72 10.15
CA GLU A 225 -10.72 12.22 8.85
C GLU A 225 -10.08 10.81 8.91
N CYS A 226 -9.78 10.30 10.10
CA CYS A 226 -9.22 8.96 10.29
C CYS A 226 -10.28 7.89 10.04
N LEU A 227 -9.98 6.94 9.16
CA LEU A 227 -10.82 5.79 8.83
C LEU A 227 -10.08 4.49 9.15
N LEU A 228 -10.84 3.43 9.47
CA LEU A 228 -10.32 2.07 9.58
C LEU A 228 -11.18 1.13 8.76
N TYR A 229 -10.60 0.39 7.83
CA TYR A 229 -11.35 -0.61 7.07
C TYR A 229 -10.46 -1.77 6.58
N GLY A 230 -11.11 -2.85 6.25
CA GLY A 230 -10.54 -4.10 5.80
C GLY A 230 -11.56 -5.22 5.94
N GLN A 231 -11.12 -6.46 5.82
CA GLN A 231 -11.97 -7.62 6.05
C GLN A 231 -12.13 -7.83 7.56
N ASP A 232 -13.37 -8.06 8.02
CA ASP A 232 -13.74 -8.38 9.40
C ASP A 232 -13.35 -7.35 10.50
N VAL A 233 -12.88 -6.16 10.15
CA VAL A 233 -12.53 -5.11 11.12
C VAL A 233 -13.74 -4.39 11.72
N GLY A 234 -14.90 -4.54 11.09
CA GLY A 234 -16.13 -3.87 11.47
C GLY A 234 -16.82 -4.48 12.68
N LYS A 235 -18.05 -4.03 12.94
CA LYS A 235 -18.85 -4.12 14.14
C LYS A 235 -18.89 -5.47 14.87
N ARG A 236 -18.92 -6.61 14.15
CA ARG A 236 -19.16 -7.90 14.83
C ARG A 236 -17.93 -8.47 15.50
N LEU A 237 -16.80 -8.53 14.79
CA LEU A 237 -15.57 -9.16 15.26
C LEU A 237 -14.56 -8.12 15.76
N GLY A 238 -14.35 -7.04 15.04
CA GLY A 238 -13.36 -6.03 15.35
C GLY A 238 -11.94 -6.51 15.04
N GLY A 239 -11.76 -7.12 13.84
CA GLY A 239 -10.52 -7.72 13.39
C GLY A 239 -10.34 -9.18 13.84
N VAL A 240 -9.61 -9.97 13.03
CA VAL A 240 -9.36 -11.41 13.29
C VAL A 240 -8.64 -11.61 14.63
N PHE A 241 -7.78 -10.70 15.01
CA PHE A 241 -7.06 -10.69 16.29
C PHE A 241 -7.66 -9.72 17.31
N ARG A 242 -8.85 -9.14 17.05
CA ARG A 242 -9.56 -8.16 17.88
C ARG A 242 -8.85 -6.81 18.02
N GLU A 243 -7.98 -6.49 17.11
CA GLU A 243 -7.20 -5.26 17.03
C GLU A 243 -8.04 -4.00 16.70
N ALA A 244 -9.29 -4.18 16.30
CA ALA A 244 -10.28 -3.14 16.09
C ALA A 244 -11.52 -3.29 16.97
N ALA A 245 -11.44 -4.10 18.04
CA ALA A 245 -12.57 -4.38 18.93
C ALA A 245 -13.20 -3.08 19.47
N THR A 246 -14.53 -3.01 19.41
CA THR A 246 -15.34 -1.86 19.87
C THR A 246 -15.20 -0.55 19.06
N LEU A 247 -14.27 -0.43 18.10
CA LEU A 247 -14.07 0.81 17.37
C LEU A 247 -15.28 1.18 16.51
N ALA A 248 -15.91 0.19 15.84
CA ALA A 248 -17.12 0.44 15.05
C ALA A 248 -18.30 0.89 15.92
N ASP A 249 -18.45 0.37 17.13
CA ASP A 249 -19.49 0.83 18.07
C ASP A 249 -19.21 2.25 18.57
N THR A 250 -17.93 2.62 18.72
CA THR A 250 -17.52 3.95 19.20
C THR A 250 -17.62 5.01 18.12
N PHE A 251 -17.15 4.71 16.89
CA PHE A 251 -16.98 5.72 15.81
C PHE A 251 -17.97 5.58 14.66
N GLY A 252 -18.76 4.49 14.64
CA GLY A 252 -19.79 4.20 13.63
C GLY A 252 -19.26 3.57 12.36
N ASP A 253 -20.18 2.89 11.65
CA ASP A 253 -19.88 2.08 10.45
C ASP A 253 -19.43 2.91 9.23
N ASN A 254 -19.53 4.23 9.29
CA ASN A 254 -18.99 5.13 8.26
C ASN A 254 -17.48 5.36 8.39
N ARG A 255 -16.93 5.13 9.58
CA ARG A 255 -15.51 5.33 9.87
C ARG A 255 -14.78 4.02 10.12
N VAL A 256 -15.47 2.99 10.63
CA VAL A 256 -14.92 1.64 10.85
C VAL A 256 -15.82 0.65 10.13
N PHE A 257 -15.37 0.07 9.03
CA PHE A 257 -16.25 -0.76 8.20
C PHE A 257 -15.54 -1.94 7.53
N ASN A 258 -16.32 -2.97 7.25
CA ASN A 258 -15.88 -4.12 6.48
C ASN A 258 -15.86 -3.81 4.99
N THR A 259 -14.91 -4.43 4.30
CA THR A 259 -14.91 -4.60 2.85
C THR A 259 -15.29 -6.04 2.49
N PRO A 260 -15.66 -6.32 1.24
CA PRO A 260 -15.55 -7.67 0.68
C PRO A 260 -14.09 -8.17 0.73
N ILE A 261 -13.85 -9.43 0.33
CA ILE A 261 -12.50 -9.98 0.14
C ILE A 261 -11.93 -9.36 -1.14
N GLN A 262 -11.19 -8.27 -0.98
CA GLN A 262 -10.76 -7.39 -2.08
C GLN A 262 -9.50 -6.61 -1.69
N GLU A 263 -8.36 -7.26 -1.64
CA GLU A 263 -7.11 -6.64 -1.19
C GLU A 263 -6.63 -5.52 -2.12
N ALA A 264 -6.91 -5.62 -3.42
CA ALA A 264 -6.58 -4.55 -4.36
C ALA A 264 -7.42 -3.29 -4.07
N PHE A 265 -8.72 -3.42 -3.79
CA PHE A 265 -9.54 -2.30 -3.34
C PHE A 265 -9.07 -1.75 -1.99
N ILE A 266 -8.78 -2.61 -1.02
CA ILE A 266 -8.35 -2.19 0.32
C ILE A 266 -7.13 -1.28 0.23
N ILE A 267 -6.12 -1.68 -0.53
CA ILE A 267 -4.88 -0.91 -0.71
C ILE A 267 -5.09 0.26 -1.68
N GLY A 268 -5.63 0.01 -2.86
CA GLY A 268 -5.75 1.01 -3.93
C GLY A 268 -6.66 2.19 -3.59
N SER A 269 -7.73 1.97 -2.83
CA SER A 269 -8.65 3.04 -2.43
C SER A 269 -8.02 4.10 -1.51
N THR A 270 -6.89 3.76 -0.87
CA THR A 270 -6.15 4.72 -0.01
C THR A 270 -5.66 5.93 -0.79
N VAL A 271 -5.32 5.78 -2.07
CA VAL A 271 -4.90 6.89 -2.95
C VAL A 271 -6.00 7.93 -3.08
N GLY A 272 -7.21 7.49 -3.47
CA GLY A 272 -8.35 8.40 -3.63
C GLY A 272 -8.81 9.01 -2.31
N MET A 273 -8.79 8.25 -1.21
CA MET A 273 -9.13 8.75 0.13
C MET A 273 -8.13 9.80 0.60
N SER A 274 -6.83 9.56 0.43
CA SER A 274 -5.78 10.52 0.76
C SER A 274 -5.90 11.81 -0.07
N ALA A 275 -6.20 11.69 -1.36
CA ALA A 275 -6.35 12.85 -2.26
C ALA A 275 -7.48 13.80 -1.85
N VAL A 276 -8.50 13.33 -1.12
CA VAL A 276 -9.59 14.15 -0.57
C VAL A 276 -9.41 14.51 0.90
N GLY A 277 -8.22 14.28 1.46
CA GLY A 277 -7.86 14.66 2.82
C GLY A 277 -8.30 13.69 3.91
N LEU A 278 -8.75 12.47 3.56
CA LEU A 278 -8.96 11.40 4.52
C LEU A 278 -7.64 10.72 4.83
N LYS A 279 -7.56 10.10 6.02
CA LYS A 279 -6.38 9.34 6.46
C LYS A 279 -6.79 7.90 6.77
N PRO A 280 -6.72 7.01 5.79
CA PRO A 280 -7.11 5.62 5.95
C PRO A 280 -6.03 4.83 6.69
N ILE A 281 -6.48 4.04 7.65
CA ILE A 281 -5.78 2.88 8.21
C ILE A 281 -6.48 1.67 7.61
N VAL A 282 -5.75 0.85 6.86
CA VAL A 282 -6.31 -0.35 6.25
C VAL A 282 -5.64 -1.59 6.79
N GLU A 283 -6.37 -2.70 6.80
CA GLU A 283 -5.86 -3.98 7.23
C GLU A 283 -6.00 -5.02 6.13
N VAL A 284 -4.88 -5.66 5.81
CA VAL A 284 -4.80 -6.92 5.07
C VAL A 284 -4.63 -8.02 6.12
N GLN A 285 -5.61 -8.91 6.27
CA GLN A 285 -5.72 -9.84 7.40
C GLN A 285 -4.47 -10.69 7.69
N PHE A 286 -3.75 -11.08 6.64
CA PHE A 286 -2.50 -11.86 6.71
C PHE A 286 -1.57 -11.48 5.58
N ALA A 287 -0.28 -11.59 5.81
CA ALA A 287 0.75 -11.38 4.78
C ALA A 287 0.53 -12.26 3.54
N ASP A 288 0.02 -13.47 3.75
CA ASP A 288 -0.31 -14.43 2.68
C ASP A 288 -1.37 -13.88 1.69
N TYR A 289 -2.17 -12.89 2.08
CA TYR A 289 -3.27 -12.33 1.29
C TYR A 289 -2.91 -11.01 0.59
N ILE A 290 -1.73 -10.45 0.84
CA ILE A 290 -1.36 -9.13 0.29
C ILE A 290 -1.19 -9.13 -1.24
N TRP A 291 -0.97 -10.29 -1.85
CA TRP A 291 -0.57 -10.42 -3.25
C TRP A 291 -1.49 -9.73 -4.26
N PRO A 292 -2.82 -9.84 -4.18
CA PRO A 292 -3.70 -9.10 -5.10
C PRO A 292 -3.60 -7.58 -4.92
N GLY A 293 -3.28 -7.12 -3.71
CA GLY A 293 -3.11 -5.70 -3.40
C GLY A 293 -1.73 -5.13 -3.73
N LEU A 294 -0.73 -5.99 -3.99
CA LEU A 294 0.63 -5.53 -4.32
C LEU A 294 0.68 -4.74 -5.64
N ASN A 295 -0.18 -5.06 -6.61
CA ASN A 295 -0.28 -4.28 -7.82
C ASN A 295 -0.59 -2.81 -7.50
N GLN A 296 -1.60 -2.56 -6.68
CA GLN A 296 -1.99 -1.20 -6.27
C GLN A 296 -0.93 -0.53 -5.40
N LEU A 297 -0.28 -1.29 -4.50
CA LEU A 297 0.80 -0.77 -3.67
C LEU A 297 1.99 -0.30 -4.52
N PHE A 298 2.38 -1.11 -5.50
CA PHE A 298 3.54 -0.85 -6.36
C PHE A 298 3.27 0.21 -7.42
N THR A 299 2.10 0.19 -8.09
CA THR A 299 1.83 1.06 -9.24
C THR A 299 1.33 2.44 -8.83
N GLU A 300 0.49 2.52 -7.80
CA GLU A 300 -0.23 3.75 -7.46
C GLU A 300 0.21 4.33 -6.12
N VAL A 301 0.11 3.55 -5.03
CA VAL A 301 0.33 4.06 -3.67
C VAL A 301 1.76 4.57 -3.49
N SER A 302 2.75 3.77 -3.93
CA SER A 302 4.17 4.10 -3.74
C SER A 302 4.67 5.22 -4.65
N ARG A 303 4.09 5.36 -5.86
CA ARG A 303 4.61 6.24 -6.90
C ARG A 303 3.89 7.57 -7.02
N SER A 304 2.70 7.70 -6.43
CA SER A 304 1.83 8.88 -6.59
C SER A 304 2.54 10.21 -6.26
N ASN A 305 3.29 10.26 -5.17
CA ASN A 305 4.05 11.45 -4.79
C ASN A 305 5.12 11.81 -5.82
N TYR A 306 5.91 10.83 -6.25
CA TYR A 306 6.99 11.01 -7.22
C TYR A 306 6.47 11.44 -8.59
N LEU A 307 5.51 10.68 -9.16
CA LEU A 307 4.96 10.94 -10.49
C LEU A 307 4.17 12.24 -10.57
N SER A 308 3.61 12.71 -9.46
CA SER A 308 2.89 13.99 -9.40
C SER A 308 3.79 15.18 -9.07
N ASN A 309 5.10 15.00 -9.02
CA ASN A 309 6.05 16.03 -8.61
C ASN A 309 5.69 16.63 -7.24
N GLY A 310 5.44 15.76 -6.25
CA GLY A 310 5.13 16.12 -4.87
C GLY A 310 3.71 16.62 -4.61
N LYS A 311 2.82 16.62 -5.61
CA LYS A 311 1.46 17.18 -5.49
C LYS A 311 0.46 16.24 -4.81
N TRP A 312 0.69 14.92 -4.92
CA TRP A 312 -0.25 13.90 -4.44
C TRP A 312 0.45 12.86 -3.54
N PRO A 313 0.90 13.25 -2.35
CA PRO A 313 1.37 12.29 -1.37
C PRO A 313 0.21 11.41 -0.90
N VAL A 314 0.47 10.13 -0.65
CA VAL A 314 -0.53 9.18 -0.15
C VAL A 314 -0.28 8.93 1.34
N SER A 315 -1.03 9.63 2.20
CA SER A 315 -0.95 9.44 3.65
C SER A 315 -1.88 8.31 4.07
N CYS A 316 -1.34 7.11 4.23
CA CYS A 316 -2.10 5.94 4.66
C CYS A 316 -1.25 4.99 5.51
N ILE A 317 -1.92 4.15 6.31
CA ILE A 317 -1.31 3.06 7.05
C ILE A 317 -1.89 1.74 6.52
N ILE A 318 -1.03 0.82 6.13
CA ILE A 318 -1.37 -0.53 5.72
C ILE A 318 -0.86 -1.48 6.81
N ARG A 319 -1.77 -2.04 7.61
CA ARG A 319 -1.45 -3.02 8.64
C ARG A 319 -1.49 -4.42 8.07
N VAL A 320 -0.47 -5.20 8.37
CA VAL A 320 -0.32 -6.56 7.85
C VAL A 320 0.13 -7.49 8.98
N PRO A 321 -0.78 -8.29 9.56
CA PRO A 321 -0.41 -9.40 10.42
C PRO A 321 0.49 -10.40 9.66
N ILE A 322 1.63 -10.75 10.28
CA ILE A 322 2.71 -11.50 9.63
C ILE A 322 3.27 -12.58 10.57
N GLY A 323 4.01 -13.52 10.02
CA GLY A 323 4.85 -14.46 10.76
C GLY A 323 4.16 -15.76 11.13
N ALA A 324 4.95 -16.71 11.59
CA ALA A 324 4.55 -18.04 12.02
C ALA A 324 4.09 -18.09 13.50
N TYR A 325 4.21 -19.25 14.14
CA TYR A 325 3.88 -19.50 15.56
C TYR A 325 2.43 -19.29 15.98
N GLY A 326 1.51 -19.32 15.03
CA GLY A 326 0.08 -19.24 15.34
C GLY A 326 -0.71 -20.45 14.85
N SER A 327 -0.04 -21.55 14.53
CA SER A 327 -0.64 -22.75 13.90
C SER A 327 -1.41 -22.40 12.62
N GLY A 328 -0.93 -21.39 11.88
CA GLY A 328 -1.55 -20.89 10.66
C GLY A 328 -1.29 -21.76 9.43
N GLY A 329 -0.21 -22.55 9.45
CA GLY A 329 0.20 -23.38 8.32
C GLY A 329 0.51 -22.57 7.05
N PRO A 330 0.40 -23.18 5.86
CA PRO A 330 0.95 -22.61 4.62
C PRO A 330 0.28 -21.33 4.13
N TYR A 331 -0.90 -20.97 4.61
CA TYR A 331 -1.67 -19.82 4.11
C TYR A 331 -1.89 -18.69 5.12
N HIS A 332 -1.24 -18.77 6.31
CA HIS A 332 -1.41 -17.77 7.36
C HIS A 332 -0.11 -17.52 8.13
N SER A 333 1.03 -17.82 7.56
CA SER A 333 2.31 -17.78 8.29
C SER A 333 3.45 -17.13 7.52
N SER A 334 3.18 -16.58 6.34
CA SER A 334 4.20 -16.03 5.47
C SER A 334 4.85 -14.76 6.02
N SER A 335 6.06 -14.53 5.55
CA SER A 335 6.85 -13.32 5.70
C SER A 335 6.96 -12.62 4.34
N VAL A 336 6.82 -11.29 4.29
CA VAL A 336 6.76 -10.51 3.05
C VAL A 336 7.67 -9.28 3.07
N GLU A 337 8.46 -9.09 4.12
CA GLU A 337 9.31 -7.92 4.30
C GLU A 337 10.28 -7.70 3.14
N SER A 338 10.84 -8.76 2.57
CA SER A 338 11.76 -8.67 1.43
C SER A 338 11.08 -8.20 0.17
N VAL A 339 9.87 -8.70 -0.12
CA VAL A 339 9.08 -8.26 -1.27
C VAL A 339 8.71 -6.79 -1.13
N LEU A 340 8.28 -6.37 0.05
CA LEU A 340 7.94 -4.98 0.32
C LEU A 340 9.16 -4.06 0.27
N SER A 341 10.33 -4.52 0.69
CA SER A 341 11.57 -3.74 0.65
C SER A 341 12.06 -3.39 -0.76
N GLN A 342 11.53 -4.07 -1.80
CA GLN A 342 11.79 -3.75 -3.21
C GLN A 342 10.92 -2.60 -3.73
N ILE A 343 9.89 -2.18 -2.97
CA ILE A 343 8.97 -1.13 -3.37
C ILE A 343 9.48 0.22 -2.85
N ASN A 344 10.05 1.03 -3.72
CA ASN A 344 10.46 2.40 -3.38
C ASN A 344 9.22 3.30 -3.21
N GLY A 345 9.30 4.27 -2.30
CA GLY A 345 8.22 5.23 -2.04
C GLY A 345 7.27 4.82 -0.90
N ILE A 346 7.52 3.72 -0.20
CA ILE A 346 6.81 3.33 1.03
C ILE A 346 7.77 3.26 2.23
N LYS A 347 7.26 3.48 3.43
CA LYS A 347 7.96 3.19 4.67
C LYS A 347 7.48 1.87 5.25
N ILE A 348 8.38 1.12 5.89
CA ILE A 348 8.08 -0.21 6.40
C ILE A 348 8.56 -0.30 7.86
N ALA A 349 7.64 -0.56 8.77
CA ALA A 349 7.91 -0.81 10.18
C ALA A 349 7.64 -2.27 10.54
N TYR A 350 8.47 -2.82 11.44
CA TYR A 350 8.27 -4.16 12.00
C TYR A 350 8.60 -4.16 13.50
N PRO A 351 7.71 -3.61 14.34
CA PRO A 351 7.93 -3.51 15.77
C PRO A 351 7.95 -4.87 16.46
N SER A 352 8.72 -4.98 17.55
CA SER A 352 8.81 -6.17 18.39
C SER A 352 8.04 -6.06 19.71
N THR A 353 7.53 -4.88 20.08
CA THR A 353 6.83 -4.63 21.35
C THR A 353 5.56 -3.80 21.18
N GLY A 354 4.65 -3.89 22.14
CA GLY A 354 3.43 -3.07 22.17
C GLY A 354 3.72 -1.57 22.18
N ALA A 355 4.71 -1.12 22.93
CA ALA A 355 5.07 0.29 22.97
C ALA A 355 5.60 0.79 21.61
N ASP A 356 6.46 0.00 20.96
CA ASP A 356 6.98 0.36 19.64
C ASP A 356 5.85 0.36 18.59
N LEU A 357 4.92 -0.60 18.65
CA LEU A 357 3.77 -0.64 17.75
C LEU A 357 2.88 0.60 17.91
N LYS A 358 2.53 0.97 19.16
CA LYS A 358 1.74 2.20 19.43
C LYS A 358 2.43 3.44 18.87
N GLY A 359 3.71 3.63 19.20
CA GLY A 359 4.48 4.79 18.76
C GLY A 359 4.63 4.87 17.24
N LEU A 360 4.86 3.74 16.57
CA LEU A 360 5.01 3.70 15.10
C LEU A 360 3.67 3.87 14.36
N ILE A 361 2.55 3.34 14.87
CA ILE A 361 1.22 3.60 14.30
C ILE A 361 0.91 5.10 14.36
N LYS A 362 1.19 5.76 15.48
CA LYS A 362 0.93 7.20 15.63
C LYS A 362 1.86 8.02 14.72
N SER A 363 3.12 7.66 14.62
CA SER A 363 4.04 8.30 13.68
C SER A 363 3.62 8.11 12.23
N ALA A 364 3.17 6.92 11.85
CA ALA A 364 2.66 6.62 10.52
C ALA A 364 1.42 7.47 10.17
N TYR A 365 0.55 7.73 11.15
CA TYR A 365 -0.62 8.57 10.94
C TYR A 365 -0.27 10.03 10.61
N TYR A 366 0.76 10.57 11.27
CA TYR A 366 1.23 11.94 11.02
C TYR A 366 2.21 12.05 9.86
N ASP A 367 2.69 10.93 9.33
CA ASP A 367 3.55 10.90 8.16
C ASP A 367 2.71 11.13 6.87
N PRO A 368 3.16 12.00 5.95
CA PRO A 368 2.45 12.20 4.69
C PRO A 368 2.64 11.08 3.67
N ASN A 369 3.53 10.11 3.95
CA ASN A 369 3.87 9.01 3.05
C ASN A 369 3.11 7.72 3.41
N PRO A 370 2.98 6.77 2.47
CA PRO A 370 2.42 5.47 2.78
C PRO A 370 3.35 4.67 3.69
N VAL A 371 2.76 4.07 4.71
CA VAL A 371 3.47 3.25 5.70
C VAL A 371 2.85 1.87 5.78
N VAL A 372 3.67 0.84 5.61
CA VAL A 372 3.30 -0.56 5.91
C VAL A 372 3.81 -0.92 7.30
N ILE A 373 2.92 -1.42 8.16
CA ILE A 373 3.28 -1.90 9.51
C ILE A 373 3.08 -3.41 9.52
N LEU A 374 4.18 -4.13 9.65
CA LEU A 374 4.21 -5.58 9.79
C LEU A 374 4.07 -5.94 11.25
N GLU A 375 3.01 -6.67 11.60
CA GLU A 375 2.65 -6.96 12.98
C GLU A 375 2.74 -8.46 13.22
N HIS A 376 3.79 -8.92 13.92
CA HIS A 376 3.97 -10.35 14.14
C HIS A 376 2.88 -10.92 15.06
N LYS A 377 1.95 -11.69 14.48
CA LYS A 377 0.77 -12.20 15.20
C LYS A 377 1.10 -13.08 16.41
N GLY A 378 2.24 -13.78 16.39
CA GLY A 378 2.74 -14.53 17.54
C GLY A 378 3.11 -13.67 18.73
N LEU A 379 3.36 -12.37 18.54
CA LEU A 379 3.66 -11.41 19.60
C LEU A 379 2.40 -10.73 20.17
N TYR A 380 1.28 -10.75 19.47
CA TYR A 380 0.07 -10.02 19.85
C TYR A 380 -0.37 -10.25 21.30
N TRP A 381 -0.38 -11.50 21.74
CA TRP A 381 -0.85 -11.88 23.07
C TRP A 381 0.26 -12.25 24.04
N SER A 382 1.53 -12.21 23.59
CA SER A 382 2.70 -12.63 24.40
C SER A 382 2.59 -14.04 24.98
N LYS A 383 1.89 -14.95 24.27
CA LYS A 383 1.63 -16.34 24.75
C LYS A 383 2.73 -17.32 24.36
N ILE A 384 3.56 -16.98 23.37
CA ILE A 384 4.68 -17.81 22.95
C ILE A 384 5.76 -17.76 24.03
N LYS A 385 6.32 -18.93 24.36
CA LYS A 385 7.38 -19.03 25.39
C LYS A 385 8.55 -18.09 25.03
N GLY A 386 8.94 -17.27 25.99
CA GLY A 386 10.06 -16.33 25.84
C GLY A 386 9.66 -14.95 25.26
N THR A 387 8.41 -14.72 24.88
CA THR A 387 7.93 -13.45 24.29
C THR A 387 7.24 -12.51 25.28
N SER A 388 7.31 -12.77 26.59
CA SER A 388 6.60 -11.96 27.61
C SER A 388 6.95 -10.46 27.55
N LYS A 389 8.13 -10.10 27.10
CA LYS A 389 8.58 -8.71 26.95
C LYS A 389 7.96 -7.98 25.75
N ALA A 390 7.17 -8.66 24.88
CA ALA A 390 6.36 -8.01 23.86
C ALA A 390 5.21 -7.21 24.49
N LYS A 391 4.72 -7.66 25.65
CA LYS A 391 3.86 -6.91 26.54
C LYS A 391 4.68 -5.80 27.22
N THR A 392 4.20 -4.57 27.14
CA THR A 392 4.88 -3.38 27.70
C THR A 392 3.90 -2.52 28.47
N ILE A 393 4.39 -1.63 29.32
CA ILE A 393 3.56 -0.55 29.87
C ILE A 393 2.95 0.20 28.69
N GLU A 394 1.68 0.59 28.79
CA GLU A 394 1.03 1.40 27.76
C GLU A 394 1.70 2.78 27.70
N PRO A 395 2.27 3.18 26.56
CA PRO A 395 2.88 4.50 26.42
C PRO A 395 1.88 5.65 26.60
N SER A 396 2.40 6.83 26.89
CA SER A 396 1.59 8.05 26.92
C SER A 396 0.90 8.32 25.59
N LYS A 397 -0.16 9.12 25.62
CA LYS A 397 -0.97 9.42 24.44
C LYS A 397 -0.19 10.16 23.33
N ASP A 398 0.82 10.91 23.70
CA ASP A 398 1.69 11.67 22.80
C ASP A 398 2.94 10.89 22.36
N TYR A 399 3.06 9.61 22.73
CA TYR A 399 4.22 8.80 22.38
C TYR A 399 4.28 8.51 20.89
N ILE A 400 5.38 8.94 20.25
CA ILE A 400 5.70 8.74 18.84
C ILE A 400 7.16 8.34 18.66
N ILE A 401 7.43 7.54 17.64
CA ILE A 401 8.79 7.07 17.27
C ILE A 401 9.07 7.45 15.83
N PRO A 402 10.14 8.21 15.52
CA PRO A 402 10.50 8.50 14.14
C PRO A 402 10.93 7.22 13.40
N PHE A 403 10.55 7.12 12.13
CA PHE A 403 11.06 6.06 11.26
C PHE A 403 12.57 6.20 11.07
N GLY A 404 13.28 5.08 10.92
CA GLY A 404 14.74 5.05 10.82
C GLY A 404 15.46 5.19 12.17
N LYS A 405 14.78 4.78 13.27
CA LYS A 405 15.39 4.74 14.61
C LYS A 405 15.24 3.34 15.22
N GLY A 406 16.35 2.62 15.27
CA GLY A 406 16.47 1.36 15.98
C GLY A 406 16.57 1.54 17.50
N ARG A 407 16.63 0.42 18.20
CA ARG A 407 16.73 0.36 19.66
C ARG A 407 17.75 -0.69 20.10
N VAL A 408 18.62 -0.34 21.04
CA VAL A 408 19.44 -1.31 21.77
C VAL A 408 18.54 -2.05 22.77
N VAL A 409 18.36 -3.36 22.57
CA VAL A 409 17.50 -4.22 23.39
C VAL A 409 18.30 -4.87 24.52
N LEU A 410 19.53 -5.23 24.22
CA LEU A 410 20.53 -5.71 25.17
C LEU A 410 21.83 -4.96 24.92
N GLU A 411 22.20 -4.08 25.83
CA GLU A 411 23.46 -3.32 25.74
C GLU A 411 24.63 -4.18 26.23
N ASN A 412 25.74 -4.11 25.52
CA ASN A 412 27.01 -4.64 25.97
C ASN A 412 28.10 -3.57 25.84
N LYS A 413 28.70 -3.17 26.96
CA LYS A 413 29.75 -2.17 27.02
C LYS A 413 31.17 -2.75 26.82
N ASN A 414 31.29 -4.08 26.96
CA ASN A 414 32.53 -4.78 26.69
C ASN A 414 32.69 -4.88 25.16
N THR A 415 33.93 -4.78 24.70
CA THR A 415 34.31 -4.91 23.29
C THR A 415 35.29 -6.05 23.05
N ASP A 416 35.72 -6.74 24.10
CA ASP A 416 36.69 -7.81 24.03
C ASP A 416 36.01 -9.16 23.81
N ASP A 417 36.27 -9.81 22.68
CA ASP A 417 35.67 -11.06 22.23
C ASP A 417 34.14 -11.04 22.31
N THR A 418 33.51 -10.06 21.68
CA THR A 418 32.08 -9.83 21.70
C THR A 418 31.47 -9.86 20.30
N MET A 419 30.14 -9.94 20.21
CA MET A 419 29.41 -9.88 18.96
C MET A 419 28.09 -9.09 19.10
N CYS A 420 27.53 -8.67 17.97
CA CYS A 420 26.18 -8.11 17.94
C CYS A 420 25.21 -8.97 17.14
N ILE A 421 23.92 -8.82 17.47
CA ILE A 421 22.81 -9.40 16.71
C ILE A 421 21.92 -8.26 16.23
N ILE A 422 21.76 -8.13 14.91
CA ILE A 422 20.86 -7.19 14.26
C ILE A 422 19.59 -7.94 13.86
N THR A 423 18.44 -7.50 14.36
CA THR A 423 17.19 -8.24 14.15
C THR A 423 15.95 -7.34 14.29
N TYR A 424 14.77 -7.92 14.14
CA TYR A 424 13.46 -7.28 14.25
C TYR A 424 12.37 -8.31 14.56
N GLY A 425 11.17 -7.84 14.92
CA GLY A 425 10.00 -8.70 15.15
C GLY A 425 10.27 -9.83 16.13
N MET A 426 9.97 -11.08 15.72
CA MET A 426 10.17 -12.28 16.54
C MET A 426 11.65 -12.58 16.80
N GLY A 427 12.54 -12.23 15.87
CA GLY A 427 13.98 -12.42 16.00
C GLY A 427 14.58 -11.82 17.27
N VAL A 428 13.99 -10.71 17.75
CA VAL A 428 14.38 -10.06 19.02
C VAL A 428 14.26 -11.04 20.20
N TYR A 429 13.22 -11.86 20.22
CA TYR A 429 12.98 -12.80 21.31
C TYR A 429 13.84 -14.05 21.23
N TRP A 430 14.12 -14.54 20.03
CA TRP A 430 15.09 -15.61 19.85
C TRP A 430 16.48 -15.16 20.29
N ALA A 431 16.90 -13.97 19.86
CA ALA A 431 18.18 -13.38 20.25
C ALA A 431 18.28 -13.18 21.77
N LEU A 432 17.27 -12.58 22.43
CA LEU A 432 17.24 -12.38 23.89
C LEU A 432 17.31 -13.69 24.68
N ASN A 433 16.58 -14.71 24.23
CA ASN A 433 16.56 -16.00 24.91
C ASN A 433 17.88 -16.75 24.71
N ALA A 434 18.47 -16.73 23.50
CA ALA A 434 19.78 -17.29 23.23
C ALA A 434 20.90 -16.60 24.00
N ALA A 435 20.84 -15.27 24.11
CA ALA A 435 21.84 -14.47 24.83
C ALA A 435 21.86 -14.71 26.35
N ASN A 436 20.86 -15.35 26.95
CA ASN A 436 20.82 -15.57 28.41
C ASN A 436 22.07 -16.26 28.96
N ASN A 437 22.71 -17.13 28.18
CA ASN A 437 23.93 -17.82 28.56
C ASN A 437 25.23 -17.07 28.16
N HIS A 438 25.10 -15.92 27.47
CA HIS A 438 26.20 -15.16 26.88
C HIS A 438 26.07 -13.64 27.06
N LYS A 439 25.37 -13.17 28.10
CA LYS A 439 24.98 -11.75 28.26
C LYS A 439 26.13 -10.75 28.21
N GLU A 440 27.31 -11.14 28.68
CA GLU A 440 28.48 -10.28 28.72
C GLU A 440 29.22 -10.18 27.37
N LYS A 441 28.78 -10.97 26.37
CA LYS A 441 29.40 -11.06 25.06
C LYS A 441 28.53 -10.53 23.91
N ILE A 442 27.27 -10.21 24.15
CA ILE A 442 26.29 -9.96 23.08
C ILE A 442 25.59 -8.61 23.26
N GLU A 443 25.57 -7.82 22.22
CA GLU A 443 24.69 -6.65 22.06
C GLU A 443 23.58 -6.98 21.05
N ILE A 444 22.33 -6.59 21.35
CA ILE A 444 21.18 -6.88 20.47
C ILE A 444 20.53 -5.56 20.06
N ILE A 445 20.39 -5.40 18.75
CA ILE A 445 19.71 -4.27 18.11
C ILE A 445 18.39 -4.75 17.51
N ASP A 446 17.30 -4.10 17.92
CA ASP A 446 16.02 -4.13 17.24
C ASP A 446 15.95 -2.95 16.27
N ILE A 447 15.96 -3.21 14.97
CA ILE A 447 15.95 -2.14 13.97
C ILE A 447 14.59 -1.43 13.88
N ARG A 448 13.49 -2.00 14.37
CA ARG A 448 12.11 -1.46 14.38
C ARG A 448 11.54 -1.13 12.99
N THR A 449 12.35 -0.65 12.07
CA THR A 449 11.95 -0.23 10.72
C THR A 449 12.88 -0.85 9.67
N ILE A 450 12.26 -1.50 8.69
CA ILE A 450 12.96 -2.06 7.52
C ILE A 450 13.40 -0.92 6.60
N PHE A 451 12.48 0.05 6.39
CA PHE A 451 12.77 1.26 5.63
C PHE A 451 11.99 2.48 6.20
N PRO A 452 12.67 3.62 6.42
CA PRO A 452 14.13 3.77 6.40
C PRO A 452 14.80 2.96 7.53
N LEU A 453 16.04 2.54 7.30
CA LEU A 453 16.86 1.81 8.27
C LEU A 453 17.71 2.78 9.11
N ASP A 454 17.91 2.49 10.39
CA ASP A 454 18.92 3.18 11.22
C ASP A 454 20.32 2.64 10.91
N GLU A 455 20.86 3.01 9.74
CA GLU A 455 22.17 2.55 9.30
C GLU A 455 23.29 2.91 10.28
N LYS A 456 23.17 4.12 10.85
CA LYS A 456 24.19 4.58 11.81
C LYS A 456 24.25 3.67 13.03
N LEU A 457 23.12 3.35 13.64
CA LEU A 457 23.09 2.45 14.79
C LEU A 457 23.61 1.06 14.43
N VAL A 458 23.20 0.52 13.27
CA VAL A 458 23.65 -0.80 12.81
C VAL A 458 25.16 -0.82 12.59
N PHE A 459 25.70 0.11 11.81
CA PHE A 459 27.13 0.10 11.47
C PHE A 459 28.01 0.44 12.67
N ASP A 460 27.61 1.40 13.52
CA ASP A 460 28.36 1.73 14.74
C ASP A 460 28.44 0.51 15.68
N THR A 461 27.33 -0.23 15.83
CA THR A 461 27.31 -1.43 16.69
C THR A 461 28.18 -2.55 16.12
N VAL A 462 28.13 -2.79 14.81
CA VAL A 462 28.96 -3.80 14.14
C VAL A 462 30.45 -3.43 14.24
N ASN A 463 30.81 -2.16 13.98
CA ASN A 463 32.18 -1.67 14.09
C ASN A 463 32.72 -1.78 15.53
N LYS A 464 31.85 -1.68 16.53
CA LYS A 464 32.21 -1.82 17.94
C LYS A 464 32.58 -3.26 18.32
N HIS A 465 31.90 -4.25 17.74
CA HIS A 465 32.01 -5.65 18.17
C HIS A 465 32.80 -6.56 17.20
N GLY A 466 33.02 -6.15 15.97
CA GLY A 466 33.76 -6.88 14.95
C GLY A 466 33.08 -8.16 14.43
N LYS A 467 32.08 -8.70 15.14
CA LYS A 467 31.37 -9.94 14.81
C LYS A 467 29.87 -9.66 14.80
N CYS A 468 29.15 -10.13 13.76
CA CYS A 468 27.74 -9.81 13.57
C CYS A 468 26.91 -11.00 13.07
N LEU A 469 25.71 -11.16 13.64
CA LEU A 469 24.63 -11.99 13.14
C LEU A 469 23.46 -11.13 12.71
N VAL A 470 23.00 -11.26 11.46
CA VAL A 470 21.71 -10.71 11.01
C VAL A 470 20.65 -11.80 11.05
N LEU A 471 19.63 -11.61 11.87
CA LEU A 471 18.62 -12.61 12.18
C LEU A 471 17.24 -12.17 11.70
N THR A 472 16.55 -13.04 10.96
CA THR A 472 15.18 -12.83 10.46
C THR A 472 14.32 -14.09 10.63
N GLU A 473 13.01 -13.97 10.48
CA GLU A 473 12.08 -15.10 10.40
C GLU A 473 11.88 -15.58 8.95
N GLU A 474 11.95 -14.67 7.98
CA GLU A 474 11.80 -15.05 6.57
C GLU A 474 12.89 -16.02 6.09
N PRO A 475 12.69 -16.74 4.98
CA PRO A 475 13.77 -17.49 4.35
C PRO A 475 14.99 -16.60 4.09
N TYR A 476 16.19 -17.04 4.52
CA TYR A 476 17.36 -16.17 4.49
C TYR A 476 17.81 -15.81 3.07
N ASN A 477 17.71 -16.76 2.14
CA ASN A 477 18.15 -16.53 0.76
C ASN A 477 17.26 -15.50 0.05
N ASN A 478 17.90 -14.48 -0.54
CA ASN A 478 17.28 -13.35 -1.21
C ASN A 478 16.42 -12.46 -0.27
N SER A 479 16.67 -12.55 1.04
CA SER A 479 15.95 -11.78 2.04
C SER A 479 16.50 -10.38 2.23
N PHE A 480 15.69 -9.53 2.90
CA PHE A 480 16.17 -8.24 3.42
C PHE A 480 17.39 -8.43 4.35
N ALA A 481 17.37 -9.48 5.18
CA ALA A 481 18.48 -9.80 6.09
C ALA A 481 19.77 -10.13 5.33
N GLN A 482 19.68 -10.86 4.21
CA GLN A 482 20.84 -11.14 3.36
C GLN A 482 21.37 -9.86 2.69
N ALA A 483 20.49 -9.01 2.19
CA ALA A 483 20.88 -7.72 1.62
C ALA A 483 21.53 -6.80 2.67
N LEU A 484 21.00 -6.79 3.90
CA LEU A 484 21.60 -6.07 5.02
C LEU A 484 22.96 -6.62 5.40
N SER A 485 23.12 -7.95 5.44
CA SER A 485 24.43 -8.60 5.70
C SER A 485 25.49 -8.16 4.69
N ALA A 486 25.14 -8.10 3.40
CA ALA A 486 26.04 -7.63 2.36
C ALA A 486 26.40 -6.13 2.52
N ARG A 487 25.44 -5.29 2.93
CA ARG A 487 25.70 -3.87 3.23
C ARG A 487 26.62 -3.71 4.44
N ILE A 488 26.38 -4.45 5.51
CA ILE A 488 27.25 -4.48 6.70
C ILE A 488 28.65 -4.93 6.31
N GLN A 489 28.80 -6.04 5.58
CA GLN A 489 30.08 -6.54 5.09
C GLN A 489 30.85 -5.47 4.32
N LYS A 490 30.19 -4.71 3.46
CA LYS A 490 30.80 -3.64 2.68
C LYS A 490 31.23 -2.44 3.53
N HIS A 491 30.35 -1.99 4.43
CA HIS A 491 30.58 -0.73 5.18
C HIS A 491 31.43 -0.90 6.43
N CYS A 492 31.47 -2.10 7.02
CA CYS A 492 32.20 -2.38 8.25
C CYS A 492 33.44 -3.25 8.02
N PHE A 493 33.79 -3.56 6.77
CA PHE A 493 34.83 -4.54 6.41
C PHE A 493 36.15 -4.38 7.19
N GLU A 494 36.63 -3.16 7.37
CA GLU A 494 37.91 -2.87 8.04
C GLU A 494 37.89 -3.18 9.56
N ASN A 495 36.69 -3.33 10.15
CA ASN A 495 36.48 -3.58 11.58
C ASN A 495 35.90 -4.97 11.86
N LEU A 496 35.75 -5.82 10.83
CA LEU A 496 35.21 -7.16 11.00
C LEU A 496 36.30 -8.18 11.35
N ASP A 497 36.08 -8.91 12.45
CA ASP A 497 36.92 -10.03 12.89
C ASP A 497 36.42 -11.38 12.34
N ALA A 498 35.21 -11.41 11.76
CA ALA A 498 34.58 -12.58 11.16
C ALA A 498 33.72 -12.17 9.96
N PRO A 499 33.34 -13.10 9.05
CA PRO A 499 32.29 -12.84 8.06
C PRO A 499 30.99 -12.40 8.76
N VAL A 500 30.18 -11.59 8.09
CA VAL A 500 28.83 -11.28 8.59
C VAL A 500 27.95 -12.52 8.42
N PHE A 501 27.51 -13.07 9.53
CA PHE A 501 26.62 -14.24 9.54
C PHE A 501 25.17 -13.83 9.34
N GLY A 502 24.39 -14.72 8.74
CA GLY A 502 22.96 -14.52 8.58
C GLY A 502 22.17 -15.79 8.90
N MET A 503 21.01 -15.61 9.53
CA MET A 503 20.10 -16.70 9.86
C MET A 503 18.66 -16.30 9.56
N GLY A 504 17.93 -17.19 8.92
CA GLY A 504 16.50 -17.11 8.67
C GLY A 504 15.88 -18.50 8.66
N SER A 505 14.63 -18.62 8.23
CA SER A 505 14.02 -19.94 8.03
C SER A 505 14.63 -20.66 6.84
N GLU A 506 14.39 -21.98 6.78
CA GLU A 506 14.77 -22.80 5.63
C GLU A 506 14.04 -22.35 4.36
N ASN A 507 14.71 -22.46 3.21
CA ASN A 507 14.16 -22.02 1.93
C ASN A 507 13.14 -23.04 1.38
N MET A 508 11.98 -23.10 2.01
CA MET A 508 10.88 -23.97 1.63
C MET A 508 9.68 -23.16 1.11
N PRO A 509 8.86 -23.74 0.22
CA PRO A 509 7.74 -23.00 -0.41
C PRO A 509 6.67 -22.50 0.55
N ALA A 510 6.52 -23.13 1.71
CA ALA A 510 5.50 -22.77 2.69
C ALA A 510 5.85 -23.26 4.10
N ILE A 511 5.31 -22.57 5.11
CA ILE A 511 5.46 -22.97 6.51
C ILE A 511 4.52 -24.14 6.82
N PRO A 512 5.05 -25.26 7.36
CA PRO A 512 4.23 -26.43 7.67
C PRO A 512 3.26 -26.18 8.81
N LEU A 513 2.07 -26.82 8.76
CA LEU A 513 1.11 -26.82 9.88
C LEU A 513 1.60 -27.69 11.06
N ASN A 514 2.33 -28.75 10.78
CA ASN A 514 2.86 -29.65 11.80
C ASN A 514 3.93 -28.94 12.65
N SER A 515 3.75 -28.93 13.98
CA SER A 515 4.64 -28.18 14.90
C SER A 515 6.09 -28.65 14.88
N THR A 516 6.37 -29.95 14.64
CA THR A 516 7.74 -30.47 14.52
C THR A 516 8.42 -29.91 13.29
N LEU A 517 7.71 -29.91 12.15
CA LEU A 517 8.25 -29.40 10.89
C LEU A 517 8.36 -27.88 10.92
N GLU A 518 7.39 -27.16 11.49
CA GLU A 518 7.45 -25.72 11.70
C GLU A 518 8.68 -25.34 12.54
N HIS A 519 8.90 -26.04 13.67
CA HIS A 519 10.06 -25.81 14.54
C HIS A 519 11.39 -26.15 13.84
N THR A 520 11.40 -27.18 13.00
CA THR A 520 12.59 -27.52 12.19
C THR A 520 12.90 -26.45 11.17
N MET A 521 11.89 -25.89 10.53
CA MET A 521 12.02 -24.90 9.46
C MET A 521 12.45 -23.52 10.00
N LEU A 522 11.83 -23.07 11.08
CA LEU A 522 12.03 -21.71 11.61
C LEU A 522 13.29 -21.59 12.49
N PRO A 523 13.88 -20.39 12.58
CA PRO A 523 14.82 -20.06 13.65
C PRO A 523 14.17 -20.20 15.02
N ASN A 524 14.98 -20.43 16.02
CA ASN A 524 14.56 -20.45 17.42
C ASN A 524 15.78 -20.13 18.32
N ALA A 525 15.54 -19.99 19.62
CA ALA A 525 16.60 -19.61 20.56
C ALA A 525 17.75 -20.62 20.65
N GLU A 526 17.51 -21.91 20.41
CA GLU A 526 18.53 -22.96 20.43
C GLU A 526 19.46 -22.83 19.22
N LYS A 527 18.89 -22.77 18.00
CA LYS A 527 19.65 -22.55 16.77
C LYS A 527 20.47 -21.26 16.82
N VAL A 528 19.88 -20.17 17.35
CA VAL A 528 20.58 -18.88 17.52
C VAL A 528 21.73 -19.03 18.54
N SER A 529 21.52 -19.78 19.66
CA SER A 529 22.58 -20.03 20.64
C SER A 529 23.77 -20.80 20.05
N ASP A 530 23.49 -21.76 19.17
CA ASP A 530 24.57 -22.51 18.50
C ASP A 530 25.32 -21.63 17.49
N MET A 531 24.64 -20.79 16.74
CA MET A 531 25.25 -19.79 15.86
C MET A 531 26.11 -18.78 16.63
N ILE A 532 25.67 -18.33 17.81
CA ILE A 532 26.46 -17.47 18.71
C ILE A 532 27.80 -18.13 19.07
N LYS A 533 27.78 -19.42 19.44
CA LYS A 533 29.03 -20.16 19.77
C LYS A 533 29.97 -20.24 18.57
N GLU A 534 29.42 -20.49 17.38
CA GLU A 534 30.20 -20.54 16.14
C GLU A 534 30.87 -19.17 15.86
N ILE A 535 30.11 -18.08 15.93
CA ILE A 535 30.61 -16.74 15.65
C ILE A 535 31.66 -16.29 16.68
N LEU A 536 31.46 -16.61 17.96
CA LEU A 536 32.43 -16.28 19.01
C LEU A 536 33.71 -17.10 18.91
N ALA A 537 33.72 -18.22 18.19
CA ALA A 537 34.91 -19.05 17.97
C ALA A 537 35.86 -18.49 16.90
N TYR A 538 35.43 -17.52 16.10
CA TYR A 538 36.29 -16.77 15.20
C TYR A 538 37.25 -15.87 15.99
#